data_69474ec8cd890d65c09671d5eb9cc8a1
#
_entry.id   69474ec8cd890d65c09671d5eb9cc8a1
#
_cell.length_a   1.000
_cell.length_b   1.000
_cell.length_c   1.000
_cell.angle_alpha   90.00
_cell.angle_beta   90.00
_cell.angle_gamma   90.00
#
_symmetry.space_group_name_H-M   'P 1'
#
loop_
_entity.id
_entity.type
_entity.pdbx_description
1 polymer ?
#
loop_
_entity_poly.entity_id
_entity_poly.type
_entity_poly.pdbx_seq_one_letter_code
_entity_poly.pdbx_strand_id
1 'polypeptide(L)'
;MIPEKVRKVLEANGLEALEFEPGSTPTAQLAAARIGVETSRIAKSLLFKAKDGSYFMVVCPGDKRLSSAALKRAAGSKLSMTDADETERVTGYRPGGVCPFAVEGVAILLDEALGDYATVYPAAGTDATGVATSLGELARITGGRIVNFSEADRS
;
A
#
# COMPACT_ATOMS: atom_id res chain seq x y z
N MET A 1 -10.58 -8.39 -12.29
CA MET A 1 -9.47 -8.74 -13.16
C MET A 1 -8.24 -7.90 -12.84
N ILE A 2 -7.12 -8.55 -12.66
CA ILE A 2 -5.88 -7.89 -12.26
C ILE A 2 -5.26 -7.18 -13.46
N PRO A 3 -4.82 -5.92 -13.31
CA PRO A 3 -4.12 -5.24 -14.40
C PRO A 3 -2.90 -6.03 -14.86
N GLU A 4 -2.64 -6.01 -16.16
CA GLU A 4 -1.55 -6.77 -16.75
C GLU A 4 -0.19 -6.42 -16.13
N LYS A 5 0.04 -5.13 -15.86
CA LYS A 5 1.32 -4.70 -15.29
C LYS A 5 1.54 -5.27 -13.89
N VAL A 6 0.45 -5.43 -13.11
CA VAL A 6 0.53 -6.04 -11.77
C VAL A 6 0.80 -7.53 -11.93
N ARG A 7 0.05 -8.20 -12.81
CA ARG A 7 0.22 -9.64 -13.03
C ARG A 7 1.66 -9.98 -13.39
N LYS A 8 2.29 -9.17 -14.24
CA LYS A 8 3.68 -9.41 -14.64
C LYS A 8 4.64 -9.31 -13.45
N VAL A 9 4.44 -8.32 -12.58
CA VAL A 9 5.28 -8.16 -11.39
C VAL A 9 5.11 -9.36 -10.46
N LEU A 10 3.87 -9.79 -10.24
CA LEU A 10 3.60 -10.91 -9.36
C LEU A 10 4.22 -12.20 -9.90
N GLU A 11 4.04 -12.47 -11.19
CA GLU A 11 4.60 -13.68 -11.81
C GLU A 11 6.11 -13.69 -11.75
N ALA A 12 6.73 -12.53 -12.00
CA ALA A 12 8.19 -12.41 -11.96
C ALA A 12 8.77 -12.67 -10.57
N ASN A 13 7.96 -12.54 -9.54
CA ASN A 13 8.40 -12.68 -8.16
C ASN A 13 7.80 -13.90 -7.45
N GLY A 14 7.12 -14.78 -8.18
CA GLY A 14 6.56 -16.01 -7.63
C GLY A 14 5.38 -15.79 -6.71
N LEU A 15 4.67 -14.67 -6.86
CA LEU A 15 3.52 -14.34 -6.05
C LEU A 15 2.23 -14.59 -6.83
N GLU A 16 1.18 -14.98 -6.12
CA GLU A 16 -0.13 -15.21 -6.71
C GLU A 16 -1.13 -14.26 -6.08
N ALA A 17 -2.01 -13.69 -6.91
CA ALA A 17 -3.09 -12.86 -6.42
C ALA A 17 -4.30 -13.72 -6.08
N LEU A 18 -4.96 -13.33 -5.00
CA LEU A 18 -6.27 -13.84 -4.64
C LEU A 18 -7.29 -12.95 -5.34
N GLU A 19 -8.26 -13.56 -6.03
CA GLU A 19 -9.31 -12.82 -6.72
C GLU A 19 -10.65 -13.17 -6.12
N PHE A 20 -11.46 -12.14 -5.90
CA PHE A 20 -12.75 -12.26 -5.27
C PHE A 20 -13.82 -11.65 -6.17
N GLU A 21 -15.07 -11.65 -5.72
CA GLU A 21 -16.15 -11.04 -6.46
C GLU A 21 -15.96 -9.52 -6.55
N PRO A 22 -16.28 -8.90 -7.71
CA PRO A 22 -16.06 -7.46 -7.88
C PRO A 22 -16.68 -6.63 -6.76
N GLY A 23 -15.92 -5.63 -6.27
CA GLY A 23 -16.39 -4.74 -5.22
C GLY A 23 -16.37 -5.33 -3.82
N SER A 24 -15.73 -6.49 -3.61
CA SER A 24 -15.75 -7.16 -2.30
C SER A 24 -14.70 -6.64 -1.32
N THR A 25 -13.62 -6.00 -1.80
CA THR A 25 -12.53 -5.55 -0.92
C THR A 25 -12.16 -4.09 -1.10
N PRO A 26 -13.14 -3.15 -1.07
CA PRO A 26 -12.81 -1.73 -1.31
C PRO A 26 -12.17 -1.03 -0.11
N THR A 27 -12.24 -1.62 1.08
CA THR A 27 -11.63 -1.06 2.29
C THR A 27 -10.78 -2.13 2.96
N ALA A 28 -9.86 -1.69 3.84
CA ALA A 28 -9.02 -2.63 4.57
C ALA A 28 -9.86 -3.57 5.43
N GLN A 29 -10.92 -3.07 6.06
CA GLN A 29 -11.79 -3.90 6.89
C GLN A 29 -12.51 -4.98 6.08
N LEU A 30 -13.02 -4.61 4.91
CA LEU A 30 -13.71 -5.57 4.04
C LEU A 30 -12.72 -6.57 3.44
N ALA A 31 -11.52 -6.13 3.08
CA ALA A 31 -10.49 -7.03 2.59
C ALA A 31 -10.10 -8.04 3.67
N ALA A 32 -9.90 -7.58 4.90
CA ALA A 32 -9.56 -8.46 6.01
C ALA A 32 -10.65 -9.50 6.24
N ALA A 33 -11.91 -9.08 6.23
CA ALA A 33 -13.04 -9.99 6.43
C ALA A 33 -13.10 -11.02 5.30
N ARG A 34 -12.88 -10.60 4.06
CA ARG A 34 -12.96 -11.50 2.91
C ARG A 34 -11.83 -12.52 2.89
N ILE A 35 -10.63 -12.10 3.28
CA ILE A 35 -9.46 -12.99 3.34
C ILE A 35 -9.49 -13.87 4.60
N GLY A 36 -10.07 -13.36 5.67
CA GLY A 36 -10.15 -14.11 6.93
C GLY A 36 -8.99 -13.80 7.87
N VAL A 37 -8.51 -12.57 7.88
CA VAL A 37 -7.39 -12.14 8.74
C VAL A 37 -7.76 -10.86 9.48
N GLU A 38 -6.92 -10.48 10.45
CA GLU A 38 -7.09 -9.21 11.15
C GLU A 38 -6.82 -8.05 10.20
N THR A 39 -7.49 -6.92 10.42
CA THR A 39 -7.33 -5.73 9.58
C THR A 39 -5.88 -5.24 9.57
N SER A 40 -5.15 -5.42 10.67
CA SER A 40 -3.74 -5.02 10.76
C SER A 40 -2.84 -5.78 9.78
N ARG A 41 -3.28 -6.92 9.25
CA ARG A 41 -2.51 -7.67 8.27
C ARG A 41 -2.75 -7.22 6.83
N ILE A 42 -3.71 -6.34 6.62
CA ILE A 42 -3.89 -5.72 5.31
C ILE A 42 -2.83 -4.64 5.16
N ALA A 43 -2.13 -4.66 4.04
CA ALA A 43 -1.13 -3.64 3.72
C ALA A 43 -1.80 -2.61 2.81
N LYS A 44 -2.40 -1.59 3.43
CA LYS A 44 -3.10 -0.56 2.65
C LYS A 44 -2.10 0.43 2.09
N SER A 45 -2.35 0.90 0.88
CA SER A 45 -1.50 1.84 0.16
C SER A 45 -2.23 3.16 0.01
N LEU A 46 -1.58 4.25 0.45
CA LEU A 46 -2.14 5.60 0.40
C LEU A 46 -1.19 6.50 -0.37
N LEU A 47 -1.73 7.28 -1.30
CA LEU A 47 -0.92 8.19 -2.12
C LEU A 47 -0.98 9.59 -1.57
N PHE A 48 0.19 10.20 -1.41
CA PHE A 48 0.34 11.57 -0.91
C PHE A 48 1.14 12.41 -1.88
N LYS A 49 0.92 13.72 -1.82
CA LYS A 49 1.65 14.69 -2.63
C LYS A 49 2.39 15.65 -1.71
N ALA A 50 3.67 15.88 -2.00
CA ALA A 50 4.50 16.82 -1.28
C ALA A 50 4.34 18.23 -1.86
N LYS A 51 4.88 19.25 -1.16
CA LYS A 51 4.77 20.63 -1.60
C LYS A 51 5.42 20.89 -2.95
N ASP A 52 6.51 20.18 -3.25
CA ASP A 52 7.22 20.36 -4.53
C ASP A 52 6.56 19.60 -5.69
N GLY A 53 5.43 18.94 -5.44
CA GLY A 53 4.70 18.18 -6.46
C GLY A 53 5.11 16.73 -6.58
N SER A 54 6.11 16.27 -5.83
CA SER A 54 6.50 14.86 -5.86
C SER A 54 5.48 14.01 -5.10
N TYR A 55 5.44 12.72 -5.43
CA TYR A 55 4.46 11.79 -4.86
C TYR A 55 5.14 10.76 -3.99
N PHE A 56 4.44 10.41 -2.92
CA PHE A 56 4.86 9.37 -1.98
C PHE A 56 3.71 8.40 -1.77
N MET A 57 3.99 7.11 -1.84
CA MET A 57 3.01 6.09 -1.47
C MET A 57 3.45 5.50 -0.14
N VAL A 58 2.54 5.51 0.84
CA VAL A 58 2.80 4.91 2.13
C VAL A 58 2.01 3.60 2.21
N VAL A 59 2.71 2.51 2.50
CA VAL A 59 2.09 1.20 2.68
C VAL A 59 2.17 0.88 4.16
N CYS A 60 1.02 0.70 4.81
CA CYS A 60 0.95 0.56 6.26
C CYS A 60 -0.17 -0.42 6.66
N PRO A 61 -0.18 -0.88 7.93
CA PRO A 61 -1.24 -1.76 8.40
C PRO A 61 -2.62 -1.13 8.22
N GLY A 62 -3.59 -1.97 7.87
CA GLY A 62 -4.92 -1.51 7.49
C GLY A 62 -5.69 -0.76 8.56
N ASP A 63 -5.38 -0.99 9.83
CA ASP A 63 -6.03 -0.32 10.96
C ASP A 63 -5.23 0.87 11.49
N LYS A 64 -4.09 1.19 10.87
CA LYS A 64 -3.22 2.25 11.37
C LYS A 64 -3.67 3.62 10.88
N ARG A 65 -3.60 4.60 11.77
CA ARG A 65 -3.76 6.00 11.41
C ARG A 65 -2.40 6.67 11.41
N LEU A 66 -2.11 7.38 10.33
CA LEU A 66 -0.83 8.07 10.17
C LEU A 66 -1.01 9.54 10.56
N SER A 67 -0.15 10.03 11.46
CA SER A 67 -0.20 11.44 11.82
C SER A 67 0.52 12.28 10.77
N SER A 68 0.13 13.55 10.64
CA SER A 68 0.81 14.48 9.75
C SER A 68 2.28 14.63 10.13
N ALA A 69 2.59 14.60 11.42
CA ALA A 69 3.96 14.74 11.90
C ALA A 69 4.82 13.54 11.49
N ALA A 70 4.28 12.31 11.61
CA ALA A 70 5.02 11.12 11.21
C ALA A 70 5.27 11.10 9.70
N LEU A 71 4.28 11.50 8.91
CA LEU A 71 4.41 11.59 7.46
C LEU A 71 5.47 12.61 7.07
N LYS A 72 5.43 13.80 7.67
CA LYS A 72 6.40 14.84 7.38
C LYS A 72 7.82 14.38 7.73
N ARG A 73 7.97 13.72 8.86
CA ARG A 73 9.27 13.22 9.30
C ARG A 73 9.83 12.20 8.31
N ALA A 74 8.97 11.30 7.81
CA ALA A 74 9.40 10.26 6.89
C ALA A 74 9.74 10.81 5.51
N ALA A 75 8.96 11.77 5.02
CA ALA A 75 9.11 12.30 3.66
C ALA A 75 10.03 13.52 3.59
N GLY A 76 10.29 14.16 4.71
CA GLY A 76 11.05 15.40 4.74
C GLY A 76 10.24 16.62 4.28
N SER A 77 8.94 16.47 4.10
CA SER A 77 8.06 17.52 3.59
C SER A 77 6.63 17.22 4.05
N LYS A 78 5.84 18.29 4.19
CA LYS A 78 4.43 18.11 4.49
C LYS A 78 3.74 17.37 3.34
N LEU A 79 2.97 16.35 3.67
CA LEU A 79 2.26 15.54 2.70
C LEU A 79 0.75 15.81 2.78
N SER A 80 0.11 15.82 1.61
CA SER A 80 -1.35 15.95 1.52
C SER A 80 -1.88 14.74 0.75
N MET A 81 -2.99 14.18 1.23
CA MET A 81 -3.59 13.01 0.57
C MET A 81 -4.15 13.42 -0.79
N THR A 82 -3.93 12.60 -1.80
CA THR A 82 -4.49 12.85 -3.14
C THR A 82 -5.95 12.44 -3.17
N ASP A 83 -6.73 13.04 -4.09
CA ASP A 83 -8.10 12.60 -4.31
C ASP A 83 -8.14 11.38 -5.23
N ALA A 84 -9.35 10.85 -5.48
CA ALA A 84 -9.51 9.63 -6.26
C ALA A 84 -8.99 9.77 -7.69
N ASP A 85 -9.26 10.91 -8.34
CA ASP A 85 -8.85 11.13 -9.72
C ASP A 85 -7.34 11.25 -9.83
N GLU A 86 -6.70 11.98 -8.93
CA GLU A 86 -5.25 12.12 -8.91
C GLU A 86 -4.58 10.78 -8.59
N THR A 87 -5.13 10.03 -7.66
CA THR A 87 -4.63 8.71 -7.31
C THR A 87 -4.61 7.80 -8.55
N GLU A 88 -5.71 7.76 -9.29
CA GLU A 88 -5.79 6.92 -10.49
C GLU A 88 -4.84 7.40 -11.59
N ARG A 89 -4.75 8.71 -11.78
CA ARG A 89 -3.85 9.27 -12.79
C ARG A 89 -2.39 8.92 -12.52
N VAL A 90 -1.99 8.98 -11.25
CA VAL A 90 -0.59 8.77 -10.88
C VAL A 90 -0.24 7.28 -10.79
N THR A 91 -1.11 6.47 -10.21
CA THR A 91 -0.80 5.05 -9.95
C THR A 91 -1.36 4.11 -11.01
N GLY A 92 -2.42 4.51 -11.70
CA GLY A 92 -3.15 3.64 -12.59
C GLY A 92 -4.22 2.81 -11.87
N TYR A 93 -4.38 2.98 -10.56
CA TYR A 93 -5.33 2.22 -9.76
C TYR A 93 -6.35 3.14 -9.13
N ARG A 94 -7.58 2.68 -9.03
CA ARG A 94 -8.64 3.39 -8.34
C ARG A 94 -8.56 3.12 -6.83
N PRO A 95 -9.06 4.04 -5.99
CA PRO A 95 -9.14 3.77 -4.56
C PRO A 95 -9.83 2.43 -4.28
N GLY A 96 -9.32 1.69 -3.31
CA GLY A 96 -9.75 0.32 -3.04
C GLY A 96 -8.86 -0.72 -3.70
N GLY A 97 -8.18 -0.35 -4.80
CA GLY A 97 -7.27 -1.25 -5.49
C GLY A 97 -5.83 -0.76 -5.53
N VAL A 98 -5.54 0.38 -4.91
CA VAL A 98 -4.18 0.94 -4.92
C VAL A 98 -3.22 -0.03 -4.26
N CYS A 99 -2.09 -0.27 -4.94
CA CYS A 99 -1.05 -1.17 -4.45
C CYS A 99 0.31 -0.64 -4.86
N PRO A 100 1.41 -1.13 -4.28
CA PRO A 100 2.74 -0.62 -4.60
C PRO A 100 3.38 -1.29 -5.82
N PHE A 101 2.68 -2.21 -6.48
CA PHE A 101 3.24 -2.94 -7.61
C PHE A 101 3.12 -2.14 -8.90
N ALA A 102 4.19 -2.09 -9.68
CA ALA A 102 4.20 -1.47 -11.00
C ALA A 102 3.79 0.01 -10.98
N VAL A 103 4.24 0.74 -9.96
CA VAL A 103 4.01 2.17 -9.84
C VAL A 103 5.30 2.90 -10.15
N GLU A 104 5.24 3.88 -11.05
CA GLU A 104 6.41 4.64 -11.47
C GLU A 104 6.32 6.10 -11.03
N GLY A 105 7.49 6.71 -10.77
CA GLY A 105 7.56 8.13 -10.42
C GLY A 105 7.04 8.46 -9.03
N VAL A 106 6.96 7.46 -8.15
CA VAL A 106 6.44 7.62 -6.79
C VAL A 106 7.44 7.00 -5.82
N ALA A 107 7.80 7.73 -4.78
CA ALA A 107 8.64 7.18 -3.72
C ALA A 107 7.77 6.32 -2.82
N ILE A 108 8.19 5.08 -2.57
CA ILE A 108 7.42 4.13 -1.78
C ILE A 108 8.03 4.03 -0.38
N LEU A 109 7.21 4.29 0.63
CA LEU A 109 7.58 4.20 2.04
C LEU A 109 6.79 3.04 2.65
N LEU A 110 7.50 2.07 3.20
CA LEU A 110 6.90 0.86 3.76
C LEU A 110 6.97 0.95 5.27
N ASP A 111 5.83 0.80 5.94
CA ASP A 111 5.77 0.87 7.39
C ASP A 111 6.42 -0.40 7.98
N GLU A 112 7.42 -0.20 8.86
CA GLU A 112 8.09 -1.33 9.48
C GLU A 112 7.14 -2.19 10.32
N ALA A 113 5.99 -1.65 10.75
CA ALA A 113 5.00 -2.41 11.52
C ALA A 113 4.42 -3.58 10.72
N LEU A 114 4.51 -3.54 9.39
CA LEU A 114 4.11 -4.68 8.56
C LEU A 114 4.99 -5.89 8.82
N GLY A 115 6.19 -5.69 9.34
CA GLY A 115 7.10 -6.76 9.68
C GLY A 115 6.73 -7.51 10.96
N ASP A 116 5.72 -7.06 11.68
CA ASP A 116 5.21 -7.78 12.85
C ASP A 116 4.51 -9.08 12.46
N TYR A 117 4.18 -9.24 11.18
CA TYR A 117 3.50 -10.42 10.66
C TYR A 117 4.34 -11.10 9.59
N ALA A 118 4.32 -12.43 9.57
CA ALA A 118 5.00 -13.19 8.53
C ALA A 118 4.36 -12.95 7.16
N THR A 119 3.04 -12.72 7.14
CA THR A 119 2.29 -12.51 5.90
C THR A 119 1.38 -11.31 6.04
N VAL A 120 1.43 -10.42 5.05
CA VAL A 120 0.54 -9.27 4.92
C VAL A 120 -0.09 -9.28 3.53
N TYR A 121 -1.16 -8.51 3.36
CA TYR A 121 -1.99 -8.61 2.15
C TYR A 121 -2.26 -7.24 1.54
N PRO A 122 -1.42 -6.80 0.59
CA PRO A 122 -1.77 -5.65 -0.26
C PRO A 122 -2.80 -6.05 -1.31
N ALA A 123 -3.47 -5.06 -1.89
CA ALA A 123 -4.31 -5.27 -3.06
C ALA A 123 -3.44 -5.57 -4.28
N ALA A 124 -4.07 -5.94 -5.38
CA ALA A 124 -3.39 -6.21 -6.64
C ALA A 124 -3.99 -5.39 -7.79
N GLY A 125 -4.36 -4.15 -7.49
CA GLY A 125 -4.81 -3.20 -8.50
C GLY A 125 -6.31 -3.11 -8.68
N THR A 126 -7.11 -3.90 -7.96
CA THR A 126 -8.58 -3.83 -8.00
C THR A 126 -9.15 -3.94 -6.59
N ASP A 127 -10.44 -3.61 -6.47
CA ASP A 127 -11.15 -3.71 -5.20
C ASP A 127 -11.71 -5.11 -4.94
N ALA A 128 -11.12 -6.11 -5.56
CA ALA A 128 -11.54 -7.51 -5.43
C ALA A 128 -10.32 -8.44 -5.42
N THR A 129 -9.19 -7.96 -4.90
CA THR A 129 -7.95 -8.73 -4.95
C THR A 129 -7.13 -8.56 -3.67
N GLY A 130 -6.21 -9.52 -3.48
CA GLY A 130 -5.21 -9.45 -2.42
C GLY A 130 -4.03 -10.33 -2.79
N VAL A 131 -2.87 -10.04 -2.21
CA VAL A 131 -1.65 -10.83 -2.46
C VAL A 131 -1.03 -11.18 -1.12
N ALA A 132 -0.79 -12.47 -0.88
CA ALA A 132 -0.06 -12.89 0.31
C ALA A 132 1.42 -12.62 0.09
N THR A 133 2.01 -11.74 0.89
CA THR A 133 3.43 -11.40 0.77
C THR A 133 3.99 -11.01 2.13
N SER A 134 5.16 -10.38 2.17
CA SER A 134 5.79 -9.95 3.41
C SER A 134 6.43 -8.60 3.23
N LEU A 135 6.75 -7.93 4.35
CA LEU A 135 7.45 -6.65 4.29
C LEU A 135 8.76 -6.77 3.53
N GLY A 136 9.52 -7.84 3.78
CA GLY A 136 10.78 -8.04 3.08
C GLY A 136 10.62 -8.20 1.59
N GLU A 137 9.60 -8.93 1.15
CA GLU A 137 9.31 -9.09 -0.27
C GLU A 137 8.85 -7.77 -0.88
N LEU A 138 7.99 -7.03 -0.19
CA LEU A 138 7.55 -5.72 -0.66
C LEU A 138 8.73 -4.79 -0.87
N ALA A 139 9.66 -4.74 0.08
CA ALA A 139 10.85 -3.90 -0.05
C ALA A 139 11.70 -4.32 -1.24
N ARG A 140 11.89 -5.62 -1.44
CA ARG A 140 12.68 -6.14 -2.56
C ARG A 140 12.04 -5.85 -3.90
N ILE A 141 10.73 -6.06 -4.00
CA ILE A 141 10.02 -5.92 -5.28
C ILE A 141 9.85 -4.46 -5.67
N THR A 142 9.52 -3.60 -4.71
CA THR A 142 9.20 -2.20 -5.00
C THR A 142 10.38 -1.26 -4.90
N GLY A 143 11.46 -1.67 -4.24
CA GLY A 143 12.55 -0.77 -3.92
C GLY A 143 12.20 0.24 -2.85
N GLY A 144 11.06 0.06 -2.17
CA GLY A 144 10.58 0.99 -1.16
C GLY A 144 11.48 1.01 0.08
N ARG A 145 11.46 2.16 0.76
CA ARG A 145 12.23 2.35 1.98
C ARG A 145 11.37 2.00 3.19
N ILE A 146 11.92 1.19 4.09
CA ILE A 146 11.22 0.82 5.33
C ILE A 146 11.40 1.95 6.33
N VAL A 147 10.27 2.41 6.91
CA VAL A 147 10.23 3.59 7.76
C VAL A 147 9.44 3.28 9.03
N ASN A 148 9.86 3.87 10.13
CA ASN A 148 9.11 3.81 11.38
C ASN A 148 8.14 4.98 11.43
N PHE A 149 6.83 4.66 11.42
CA PHE A 149 5.76 5.66 11.54
C PHE A 149 5.20 5.73 12.96
N SER A 150 5.91 5.17 13.94
CA SER A 150 5.44 5.13 15.32
C SER A 150 5.39 6.53 15.92
N GLU A 151 4.32 6.82 16.64
CA GLU A 151 4.18 8.06 17.41
C GLU A 151 5.06 8.05 18.65
N ALA A 152 5.47 6.88 19.12
CA ALA A 152 6.25 6.74 20.34
C ALA A 152 7.65 7.33 20.22
N ASP A 153 8.16 7.52 19.01
CA ASP A 153 9.51 8.06 18.78
C ASP A 153 9.59 9.58 18.85
N ARG A 154 8.47 10.23 19.12
CA ARG A 154 8.47 11.67 19.25
C ARG A 154 8.82 12.05 20.68
N SER A 155 10.02 12.32 20.92
CA SER A 155 10.48 12.75 22.22
C SER A 155 11.31 14.01 22.10
#